data_f59ad912ed991d0ba4d34ed4901312d6
#
_entry.id   f59ad912ed991d0ba4d34ed4901312d6
#
_cell.length_a   1.000
_cell.length_b   1.000
_cell.length_c   1.000
_cell.angle_alpha   90.00
_cell.angle_beta   90.00
_cell.angle_gamma   90.00
#
_symmetry.space_group_name_H-M   'P 1'
#
loop_
_entity.id
_entity.type
_entity.pdbx_description
1 polymer ?
#
loop_
_entity_poly.entity_id
_entity_poly.type
_entity_poly.pdbx_seq_one_letter_code
_entity_poly.pdbx_strand_id
1 'polypeptide(L)'
;MIVRTGNIATCSRLGIPYLDITIGTGERAFAPTWDMVRMYKGGVLTESEYTAKYMSLMRHSYVHNRPHWDLVLGMDEVVLACYCKAGQFCHRYLLRDMLLKCGAVDGGEIGE
;
A
#
# COMPACT_ATOMS: atom_id res chain seq x y z
N MET A 1 0.11 -5.21 -15.79
CA MET A 1 0.42 -4.09 -14.87
C MET A 1 1.62 -4.48 -14.02
N ILE A 2 2.56 -3.58 -13.86
CA ILE A 2 3.72 -3.76 -12.98
C ILE A 2 3.45 -2.98 -11.70
N VAL A 3 3.57 -3.63 -10.54
CA VAL A 3 3.47 -2.97 -9.23
C VAL A 3 4.85 -2.92 -8.58
N ARG A 4 5.23 -1.72 -8.14
CA ARG A 4 6.43 -1.47 -7.35
C ARG A 4 6.03 -0.89 -6.01
N THR A 5 6.96 -0.95 -5.07
CA THR A 5 6.78 -0.34 -3.76
C THR A 5 7.89 0.68 -3.53
N GLY A 6 7.66 1.65 -2.65
CA GLY A 6 8.67 2.65 -2.37
C GLY A 6 8.42 3.44 -1.09
N ASN A 7 9.47 4.06 -0.59
CA ASN A 7 9.39 5.07 0.44
C ASN A 7 9.13 6.42 -0.22
N ILE A 8 8.21 7.22 0.32
CA ILE A 8 7.81 8.49 -0.28
C ILE A 8 9.01 9.44 -0.45
N ALA A 9 9.85 9.56 0.57
CA ALA A 9 11.02 10.44 0.49
C ALA A 9 11.99 10.00 -0.61
N THR A 10 12.22 8.71 -0.76
CA THR A 10 13.08 8.16 -1.81
C THR A 10 12.50 8.40 -3.21
N CYS A 11 11.21 8.14 -3.39
CA CYS A 11 10.53 8.38 -4.66
C CYS A 11 10.58 9.86 -5.03
N SER A 12 10.32 10.75 -4.09
CA SER A 12 10.37 12.20 -4.31
C SER A 12 11.77 12.67 -4.69
N ARG A 13 12.79 12.18 -4.00
CA ARG A 13 14.19 12.52 -4.28
C ARG A 13 14.63 12.05 -5.66
N LEU A 14 14.16 10.90 -6.11
CA LEU A 14 14.49 10.34 -7.42
C LEU A 14 13.58 10.84 -8.54
N GLY A 15 12.56 11.63 -8.23
CA GLY A 15 11.62 12.14 -9.23
C GLY A 15 10.70 11.06 -9.80
N ILE A 16 10.45 9.99 -9.06
CA ILE A 16 9.60 8.87 -9.50
C ILE A 16 8.16 9.14 -9.08
N PRO A 17 7.19 9.14 -10.00
CA PRO A 17 5.78 9.25 -9.66
C PRO A 17 5.34 8.08 -8.78
N TYR A 18 4.51 8.35 -7.78
CA TYR A 18 4.03 7.34 -6.86
C TYR A 18 2.59 7.59 -6.42
N LEU A 19 1.93 6.53 -5.98
CA LEU A 19 0.63 6.60 -5.32
C LEU A 19 0.85 6.58 -3.81
N ASP A 20 0.52 7.68 -3.15
CA ASP A 20 0.57 7.77 -1.69
C ASP A 20 -0.61 7.00 -1.09
N ILE A 21 -0.32 5.93 -0.36
CA ILE A 21 -1.33 5.06 0.26
C ILE A 21 -1.38 5.22 1.78
N THR A 22 -0.88 6.34 2.30
CA THR A 22 -0.92 6.63 3.75
C THR A 22 -2.26 7.21 4.16
N ILE A 23 -2.62 7.01 5.43
CA ILE A 23 -3.86 7.56 5.97
C ILE A 23 -3.81 9.08 6.13
N GLY A 24 -2.63 9.65 6.38
CA GLY A 24 -2.46 11.08 6.64
C GLY A 24 -2.58 11.95 5.41
N THR A 25 -1.92 11.59 4.33
CA THR A 25 -1.79 12.41 3.12
C THR A 25 -2.21 11.72 1.84
N GLY A 26 -2.46 10.42 1.88
CA GLY A 26 -2.64 9.59 0.70
C GLY A 26 -4.09 9.28 0.35
N GLU A 27 -4.22 8.34 -0.57
CA GLU A 27 -5.50 7.85 -1.07
C GLU A 27 -6.15 6.93 -0.04
N ARG A 28 -7.27 7.36 0.53
CA ARG A 28 -7.96 6.62 1.61
C ARG A 28 -8.47 5.25 1.18
N ALA A 29 -8.77 5.07 -0.11
CA ALA A 29 -9.21 3.78 -0.62
C ALA A 29 -8.20 2.65 -0.34
N PHE A 30 -6.92 2.97 -0.19
CA PHE A 30 -5.84 2.01 0.02
C PHE A 30 -5.15 2.15 1.38
N ALA A 31 -5.57 3.11 2.19
CA ALA A 31 -4.94 3.40 3.47
C ALA A 31 -5.45 2.50 4.59
N PRO A 32 -4.62 2.23 5.62
CA PRO A 32 -5.09 1.66 6.87
C PRO A 32 -5.91 2.70 7.65
N THR A 33 -6.45 2.31 8.79
CA THR A 33 -7.05 3.27 9.72
C THR A 33 -5.98 3.82 10.68
N TRP A 34 -6.25 4.99 11.28
CA TRP A 34 -5.37 5.53 12.33
C TRP A 34 -5.25 4.58 13.51
N ASP A 35 -6.32 3.92 13.90
CA ASP A 35 -6.31 2.97 15.01
C ASP A 35 -5.38 1.79 14.72
N MET A 36 -5.42 1.24 13.51
CA MET A 36 -4.51 0.16 13.12
C MET A 36 -3.06 0.59 13.23
N VAL A 37 -2.72 1.77 12.71
CA VAL A 37 -1.35 2.29 12.75
C VAL A 37 -0.89 2.50 14.20
N ARG A 38 -1.71 3.14 15.03
CA ARG A 38 -1.38 3.41 16.43
C ARG A 38 -1.22 2.12 17.23
N MET A 39 -2.14 1.17 17.06
CA MET A 39 -2.12 -0.09 17.80
C MET A 39 -0.95 -0.97 17.40
N TYR A 40 -0.58 -0.97 16.13
CA TYR A 40 0.61 -1.70 15.69
C TYR A 40 1.89 -1.08 16.25
N LYS A 41 2.06 0.23 16.14
CA LYS A 41 3.22 0.95 16.67
C LYS A 41 3.33 0.84 18.18
N GLY A 42 2.20 0.79 18.88
CA GLY A 42 2.14 0.63 20.32
C GLY A 42 2.30 -0.82 20.81
N GLY A 43 2.50 -1.78 19.91
CA GLY A 43 2.67 -3.19 20.27
C GLY A 43 1.39 -3.92 20.64
N VAL A 44 0.23 -3.31 20.42
CA VAL A 44 -1.08 -3.93 20.73
C VAL A 44 -1.51 -4.91 19.64
N LEU A 45 -1.20 -4.59 18.37
CA LEU A 45 -1.45 -5.49 17.24
C LEU A 45 -0.14 -6.16 16.81
N THR A 46 -0.21 -7.48 16.58
CA THR A 46 0.86 -8.21 15.89
C THR A 46 0.81 -7.92 14.39
N GLU A 47 1.88 -8.28 13.67
CA GLU A 47 1.89 -8.20 12.20
C GLU A 47 0.77 -9.04 11.59
N SER A 48 0.51 -10.23 12.13
CA SER A 48 -0.57 -11.12 11.67
C SER A 48 -1.95 -10.50 11.87
N GLU A 49 -2.19 -9.89 13.04
CA GLU A 49 -3.45 -9.22 13.32
C GLU A 49 -3.65 -7.98 12.44
N TYR A 50 -2.60 -7.18 12.24
CA TYR A 50 -2.64 -6.03 11.33
C TYR A 50 -2.97 -6.49 9.91
N THR A 51 -2.30 -7.53 9.43
CA THR A 51 -2.51 -8.09 8.10
C THR A 51 -3.96 -8.49 7.90
N ALA A 52 -4.55 -9.22 8.85
CA ALA A 52 -5.95 -9.66 8.76
C ALA A 52 -6.91 -8.47 8.70
N LYS A 53 -6.68 -7.44 9.53
CA LYS A 53 -7.49 -6.23 9.52
C LYS A 53 -7.36 -5.45 8.21
N TYR A 54 -6.14 -5.29 7.72
CA TYR A 54 -5.89 -4.59 6.46
C TYR A 54 -6.54 -5.31 5.27
N MET A 55 -6.42 -6.63 5.20
CA MET A 55 -7.04 -7.42 4.14
C MET A 55 -8.57 -7.30 4.15
N SER A 56 -9.18 -7.32 5.33
CA SER A 56 -10.62 -7.10 5.48
C SER A 56 -11.03 -5.70 5.02
N LEU A 57 -10.25 -4.69 5.42
CA LEU A 57 -10.47 -3.30 5.03
C LEU A 57 -10.36 -3.13 3.52
N MET A 58 -9.39 -3.76 2.88
CA MET A 58 -9.20 -3.69 1.44
C MET A 58 -10.28 -4.41 0.65
N ARG A 59 -10.79 -5.52 1.15
CA ARG A 59 -11.95 -6.20 0.52
C ARG A 59 -13.18 -5.30 0.56
N HIS A 60 -13.41 -4.61 1.68
CA HIS A 60 -14.49 -3.63 1.80
C HIS A 60 -14.27 -2.46 0.83
N SER A 61 -13.05 -1.93 0.77
CA SER A 61 -12.68 -0.84 -0.15
C SER A 61 -12.90 -1.22 -1.62
N TYR A 62 -12.55 -2.43 -2.00
CA TYR A 62 -12.74 -2.92 -3.37
C TYR A 62 -14.21 -2.87 -3.80
N VAL A 63 -15.13 -3.13 -2.88
CA VAL A 63 -16.57 -3.06 -3.16
C VAL A 63 -17.07 -1.61 -3.16
N HIS A 64 -16.68 -0.82 -2.17
CA HIS A 64 -17.24 0.52 -1.92
C HIS A 64 -16.46 1.66 -2.58
N ASN A 65 -15.20 1.43 -2.95
CA ASN A 65 -14.34 2.40 -3.63
C ASN A 65 -13.87 1.87 -4.99
N ARG A 66 -14.71 1.13 -5.68
CA ARG A 66 -14.38 0.43 -6.91
C ARG A 66 -13.76 1.33 -8.00
N PRO A 67 -14.21 2.58 -8.22
CA PRO A 67 -13.59 3.46 -9.22
C PRO A 67 -12.10 3.70 -8.96
N HIS A 68 -11.68 3.84 -7.72
CA HIS A 68 -10.27 3.99 -7.36
C HIS A 68 -9.46 2.73 -7.70
N TRP A 69 -10.02 1.56 -7.41
CA TRP A 69 -9.39 0.28 -7.72
C TRP A 69 -9.29 0.05 -9.23
N ASP A 70 -10.34 0.35 -9.97
CA ASP A 70 -10.35 0.20 -11.42
C ASP A 70 -9.32 1.11 -12.08
N LEU A 71 -9.15 2.32 -11.56
CA LEU A 71 -8.15 3.26 -12.05
C LEU A 71 -6.74 2.71 -11.87
N VAL A 72 -6.42 2.20 -10.69
CA VAL A 72 -5.11 1.61 -10.40
C VAL A 72 -4.86 0.35 -11.22
N LEU A 73 -5.84 -0.55 -11.28
CA LEU A 73 -5.73 -1.80 -12.04
C LEU A 73 -5.59 -1.57 -13.55
N GLY A 74 -6.04 -0.42 -14.05
CA GLY A 74 -5.89 -0.03 -15.44
C GLY A 74 -4.55 0.62 -15.79
N MET A 75 -3.69 0.86 -14.82
CA MET A 75 -2.36 1.44 -15.06
C MET A 75 -1.39 0.39 -15.60
N ASP A 76 -0.44 0.82 -16.45
CA ASP A 76 0.65 -0.04 -16.90
C ASP A 76 1.65 -0.32 -15.77
N GLU A 77 1.86 0.67 -14.92
CA GLU A 77 2.76 0.59 -13.77
C GLU A 77 2.24 1.49 -12.65
N VAL A 78 2.37 1.01 -11.40
CA VAL A 78 2.05 1.81 -10.21
C VAL A 78 3.15 1.61 -9.17
N VAL A 79 3.53 2.70 -8.49
CA VAL A 79 4.43 2.65 -7.34
C VAL A 79 3.61 2.94 -6.09
N LEU A 80 3.45 1.94 -5.23
CA LEU A 80 2.76 2.08 -3.95
C LEU A 80 3.74 2.62 -2.92
N ALA A 81 3.47 3.78 -2.34
CA ALA A 81 4.44 4.43 -1.47
C ALA A 81 3.85 4.81 -0.11
N CYS A 82 4.68 4.69 0.91
CA CYS A 82 4.39 5.15 2.26
C CYS A 82 5.67 5.67 2.93
N TYR A 83 5.58 6.08 4.21
CA TYR A 83 6.72 6.65 4.92
C TYR A 83 7.63 5.61 5.58
N CYS A 84 7.27 4.33 5.60
CA CYS A 84 8.09 3.29 6.22
C CYS A 84 9.37 3.04 5.43
N LYS A 85 10.42 2.63 6.14
CA LYS A 85 11.70 2.24 5.52
C LYS A 85 11.54 0.95 4.72
N ALA A 86 12.38 0.78 3.70
CA ALA A 86 12.43 -0.45 2.91
C ALA A 86 12.67 -1.66 3.83
N GLY A 87 11.94 -2.73 3.59
CA GLY A 87 12.06 -3.97 4.35
C GLY A 87 11.32 -3.99 5.69
N GLN A 88 10.83 -2.84 6.20
CA GLN A 88 9.97 -2.83 7.37
C GLN A 88 8.58 -3.35 7.01
N PHE A 89 7.92 -4.03 7.96
CA PHE A 89 6.53 -4.41 7.80
C PHE A 89 5.68 -3.16 7.53
N CYS A 90 4.93 -3.19 6.43
CA CYS A 90 4.15 -2.05 5.98
C CYS A 90 3.02 -2.51 5.07
N HIS A 91 1.89 -1.80 5.14
CA HIS A 91 0.73 -2.12 4.31
C HIS A 91 0.99 -2.02 2.80
N ARG A 92 2.03 -1.28 2.35
CA ARG A 92 2.36 -1.24 0.91
C ARG A 92 2.72 -2.62 0.36
N TYR A 93 3.37 -3.46 1.15
CA TYR A 93 3.69 -4.83 0.74
C TYR A 93 2.45 -5.72 0.73
N LEU A 94 1.52 -5.50 1.66
CA LEU A 94 0.26 -6.22 1.69
C LEU A 94 -0.61 -5.88 0.47
N LEU A 95 -0.70 -4.60 0.13
CA LEU A 95 -1.44 -4.16 -1.06
C LEU A 95 -0.79 -4.69 -2.33
N ARG A 96 0.54 -4.64 -2.43
CA ARG A 96 1.27 -5.26 -3.54
C ARG A 96 0.84 -6.72 -3.73
N ASP A 97 0.84 -7.49 -2.65
CA ASP A 97 0.49 -8.91 -2.73
C ASP A 97 -0.95 -9.13 -3.20
N MET A 98 -1.87 -8.25 -2.81
CA MET A 98 -3.24 -8.28 -3.33
C MET A 98 -3.30 -7.99 -4.83
N LEU A 99 -2.54 -7.02 -5.31
CA LEU A 99 -2.49 -6.68 -6.74
C LEU A 99 -1.84 -7.82 -7.54
N LEU A 100 -0.84 -8.50 -7.00
CA LEU A 100 -0.26 -9.69 -7.66
C LEU A 100 -1.30 -10.78 -7.85
N LYS A 101 -2.20 -10.98 -6.89
CA LYS A 101 -3.32 -11.92 -7.02
C LYS A 101 -4.32 -11.51 -8.10
N CYS A 102 -4.36 -10.22 -8.42
CA CYS A 102 -5.19 -9.69 -9.52
C CYS A 102 -4.48 -9.72 -10.87
N GLY A 103 -3.30 -10.31 -10.96
CA GLY A 103 -2.55 -10.48 -12.20
C GLY A 103 -1.40 -9.51 -12.41
N ALA A 104 -1.10 -8.64 -11.46
CA ALA A 104 0.04 -7.73 -11.55
C ALA A 104 1.37 -8.49 -11.41
N VAL A 105 2.43 -7.91 -11.95
CA VAL A 105 3.80 -8.42 -11.85
C VAL A 105 4.58 -7.56 -10.86
N ASP A 106 5.33 -8.21 -9.96
CA ASP A 106 6.14 -7.51 -8.96
C ASP A 106 7.38 -6.89 -9.61
N GLY A 107 7.49 -5.58 -9.58
CA GLY A 107 8.63 -4.80 -10.09
C GLY A 107 9.66 -4.45 -9.03
N GLY A 108 9.45 -4.83 -7.78
CA GLY A 108 10.39 -4.62 -6.69
C GLY A 108 10.25 -3.28 -5.97
N GLU A 109 11.13 -3.05 -5.02
CA GLU A 109 11.19 -1.82 -4.22
C GLU A 109 12.05 -0.77 -4.92
N ILE A 110 11.59 0.48 -4.93
CA ILE A 110 12.35 1.61 -5.50
C ILE A 110 13.56 1.89 -4.60
N GLY A 111 14.72 2.10 -5.24
CA GLY A 111 15.97 2.46 -4.55
C GLY A 111 16.80 1.28 -4.07
N GLU A 112 16.45 0.06 -4.45
CA GLU A 112 17.25 -1.13 -4.15
C GLU A 112 18.06 -1.60 -5.35
#